data_9352b604aa2b5bd570daa241697ae667
#
_entry.id   9352b604aa2b5bd570daa241697ae667
#
_cell.length_a   1.000
_cell.length_b   1.000
_cell.length_c   1.000
_cell.angle_alpha   90.00
_cell.angle_beta   90.00
_cell.angle_gamma   90.00
#
_symmetry.space_group_name_H-M   'P 1'
#
loop_
_entity.id
_entity.type
_entity.pdbx_description
1 polymer ?
#
loop_
_entity_poly.entity_id
_entity_poly.type
_entity_poly.pdbx_seq_one_letter_code
_entity_poly.pdbx_strand_id
1 'polypeptide(L)'
;MRSVEVIVVGGGPAGSAAAHHLKAAGADVVVLDKERFPRHKLCAGWITPQVVSDLQLEISAYPHSFLSFRRLQWHLRGLKLPVPCVQHSIRRFEFDAWLLERSGAEVVQHSVKEIHRDDKDFVIDGAFRCRYLVGAGGTSCPVRRALFDGVVPRARALQTVTLELEFPYDWQDPDCHLWFFEHGLPGYSWYVPKASGWLNVGVGAMATRLKQRGENIREHWQYLASKLERQFGIRMPSDPTGYSYYVRGPLEVARIDNAFLTGDAAGLATRDMCEGIGPAIRSGQLASQAIVKGTDFGLDGVTGASLGGGLISRAFDWAFTHGASPVTH
;
A
#
# COMPACT_ATOMS: atom_id res chain seq x y z
N MET A 1 21.58 -23.63 -10.42
CA MET A 1 20.47 -22.69 -10.70
C MET A 1 19.16 -23.43 -10.54
N ARG A 2 18.27 -22.91 -9.72
CA ARG A 2 16.95 -23.50 -9.47
C ARG A 2 15.95 -22.98 -10.51
N SER A 3 15.22 -23.89 -11.16
CA SER A 3 14.17 -23.53 -12.12
C SER A 3 12.80 -23.79 -11.54
N VAL A 4 11.88 -22.81 -11.70
CA VAL A 4 10.47 -22.85 -11.29
C VAL A 4 9.64 -22.19 -12.38
N GLU A 5 8.34 -22.46 -12.42
CA GLU A 5 7.48 -21.85 -13.43
C GLU A 5 7.29 -20.35 -13.20
N VAL A 6 7.00 -19.95 -11.95
CA VAL A 6 6.71 -18.56 -11.59
C VAL A 6 7.57 -18.13 -10.40
N ILE A 7 8.21 -16.97 -10.52
CA ILE A 7 8.81 -16.28 -9.37
C ILE A 7 8.02 -15.01 -9.08
N VAL A 8 7.64 -14.85 -7.81
CA VAL A 8 7.05 -13.64 -7.25
C VAL A 8 8.09 -12.91 -6.42
N VAL A 9 8.46 -11.71 -6.79
CA VAL A 9 9.42 -10.89 -6.05
C VAL A 9 8.70 -9.93 -5.13
N GLY A 10 8.71 -10.22 -3.84
CA GLY A 10 8.04 -9.50 -2.76
C GLY A 10 6.86 -10.28 -2.18
N GLY A 11 6.90 -10.57 -0.87
CA GLY A 11 5.87 -11.28 -0.09
C GLY A 11 4.82 -10.38 0.58
N GLY A 12 4.66 -9.12 0.12
CA GLY A 12 3.59 -8.23 0.58
C GLY A 12 2.23 -8.60 0.01
N PRO A 13 1.16 -7.80 0.26
CA PRO A 13 -0.22 -8.14 -0.14
C PRO A 13 -0.39 -8.52 -1.62
N ALA A 14 0.31 -7.83 -2.53
CA ALA A 14 0.26 -8.15 -3.96
C ALA A 14 0.88 -9.51 -4.27
N GLY A 15 2.08 -9.77 -3.75
CA GLY A 15 2.78 -11.02 -4.00
C GLY A 15 2.11 -12.21 -3.33
N SER A 16 1.64 -12.04 -2.09
CA SER A 16 0.90 -13.09 -1.38
C SER A 16 -0.40 -13.45 -2.10
N ALA A 17 -1.15 -12.46 -2.61
CA ALA A 17 -2.35 -12.69 -3.39
C ALA A 17 -2.05 -13.41 -4.72
N ALA A 18 -1.00 -12.99 -5.44
CA ALA A 18 -0.57 -13.65 -6.66
C ALA A 18 -0.16 -15.11 -6.40
N ALA A 19 0.70 -15.32 -5.40
CA ALA A 19 1.18 -16.65 -5.02
C ALA A 19 0.04 -17.59 -4.60
N HIS A 20 -0.93 -17.08 -3.81
CA HIS A 20 -2.11 -17.83 -3.40
C HIS A 20 -2.89 -18.38 -4.60
N HIS A 21 -3.22 -17.52 -5.55
CA HIS A 21 -4.00 -17.92 -6.73
C HIS A 21 -3.20 -18.82 -7.68
N LEU A 22 -1.91 -18.59 -7.83
CA LEU A 22 -1.03 -19.47 -8.62
C LEU A 22 -0.92 -20.86 -8.00
N LYS A 23 -0.73 -20.97 -6.69
CA LYS A 23 -0.69 -22.25 -5.98
C LYS A 23 -2.03 -22.99 -6.08
N ALA A 24 -3.15 -22.28 -5.89
CA ALA A 24 -4.48 -22.86 -6.04
C ALA A 24 -4.74 -23.40 -7.47
N ALA A 25 -4.11 -22.81 -8.47
CA ALA A 25 -4.16 -23.28 -9.87
C ALA A 25 -3.14 -24.40 -10.19
N GLY A 26 -2.32 -24.82 -9.22
CA GLY A 26 -1.34 -25.90 -9.38
C GLY A 26 -0.01 -25.46 -9.98
N ALA A 27 0.26 -24.15 -10.11
CA ALA A 27 1.53 -23.65 -10.64
C ALA A 27 2.69 -23.92 -9.67
N ASP A 28 3.89 -24.14 -10.22
CA ASP A 28 5.13 -24.17 -9.45
C ASP A 28 5.61 -22.73 -9.20
N VAL A 29 5.34 -22.24 -7.99
CA VAL A 29 5.60 -20.83 -7.61
C VAL A 29 6.48 -20.72 -6.38
N VAL A 30 7.44 -19.80 -6.44
CA VAL A 30 8.32 -19.42 -5.34
C VAL A 30 8.20 -17.90 -5.11
N VAL A 31 8.11 -17.51 -3.84
CA VAL A 31 8.17 -16.11 -3.43
C VAL A 31 9.59 -15.79 -2.95
N LEU A 32 10.21 -14.76 -3.54
CA LEU A 32 11.50 -14.22 -3.08
C LEU A 32 11.23 -12.92 -2.33
N ASP A 33 11.58 -12.85 -1.06
CA ASP A 33 11.54 -11.59 -0.29
C ASP A 33 12.86 -11.37 0.45
N LYS A 34 13.31 -10.14 0.52
CA LYS A 34 14.53 -9.75 1.25
C LYS A 34 14.38 -9.87 2.76
N GLU A 35 13.14 -9.74 3.26
CA GLU A 35 12.83 -9.77 4.69
C GLU A 35 12.27 -11.14 5.10
N ARG A 36 12.44 -11.46 6.38
CA ARG A 36 11.70 -12.55 7.03
C ARG A 36 10.37 -12.03 7.56
N PHE A 37 9.33 -12.82 7.44
CA PHE A 37 8.03 -12.52 8.01
C PHE A 37 7.86 -13.20 9.38
N PRO A 38 7.14 -12.54 10.33
CA PRO A 38 6.51 -11.21 10.23
C PRO A 38 7.53 -10.06 10.19
N ARG A 39 7.21 -9.00 9.46
CA ARG A 39 8.06 -7.81 9.31
C ARG A 39 7.29 -6.51 9.50
N HIS A 40 7.97 -5.47 9.96
CA HIS A 40 7.37 -4.15 9.99
C HIS A 40 7.21 -3.58 8.57
N LYS A 41 6.03 -3.03 8.31
CA LYS A 41 5.73 -2.30 7.09
C LYS A 41 4.92 -1.06 7.45
N LEU A 42 5.47 0.10 7.16
CA LEU A 42 4.81 1.37 7.39
C LEU A 42 3.53 1.49 6.57
N CYS A 43 2.42 1.67 7.24
CA CYS A 43 1.09 1.84 6.69
C CYS A 43 0.07 2.03 7.81
N ALA A 44 -0.88 2.93 7.67
CA ALA A 44 -1.99 3.06 8.60
C ALA A 44 -2.76 1.73 8.82
N GLY A 45 -2.54 0.75 7.94
CA GLY A 45 -3.19 -0.56 8.05
C GLY A 45 -4.71 -0.48 7.87
N TRP A 46 -5.17 0.50 7.12
CA TRP A 46 -6.57 0.64 6.77
C TRP A 46 -6.90 -0.25 5.57
N ILE A 47 -7.98 -1.02 5.67
CA ILE A 47 -8.51 -1.86 4.60
C ILE A 47 -10.00 -1.61 4.41
N THR A 48 -10.43 -1.70 3.15
CA THR A 48 -11.83 -1.50 2.76
C THR A 48 -12.62 -2.81 2.83
N PRO A 49 -13.97 -2.77 2.86
CA PRO A 49 -14.79 -3.97 2.71
C PRO A 49 -14.50 -4.75 1.42
N GLN A 50 -14.05 -4.05 0.36
CA GLN A 50 -13.65 -4.72 -0.88
C GLN A 50 -12.45 -5.64 -0.67
N VAL A 51 -11.48 -5.26 0.16
CA VAL A 51 -10.34 -6.13 0.52
C VAL A 51 -10.82 -7.39 1.23
N VAL A 52 -11.78 -7.26 2.14
CA VAL A 52 -12.39 -8.41 2.84
C VAL A 52 -13.05 -9.36 1.84
N SER A 53 -13.80 -8.80 0.88
CA SER A 53 -14.46 -9.55 -0.19
C SER A 53 -13.45 -10.20 -1.15
N ASP A 54 -12.44 -9.46 -1.64
CA ASP A 54 -11.45 -9.95 -2.59
C ASP A 54 -10.61 -11.09 -2.01
N LEU A 55 -10.37 -11.08 -0.71
CA LEU A 55 -9.68 -12.14 0.03
C LEU A 55 -10.62 -13.29 0.45
N GLN A 56 -11.94 -13.12 0.29
CA GLN A 56 -12.92 -14.04 0.88
C GLN A 56 -12.62 -14.25 2.37
N LEU A 57 -12.34 -13.14 3.07
CA LEU A 57 -11.93 -13.17 4.46
C LEU A 57 -13.14 -13.27 5.37
N GLU A 58 -13.24 -14.37 6.10
CA GLU A 58 -14.14 -14.46 7.23
C GLU A 58 -13.48 -13.78 8.43
N ILE A 59 -14.01 -12.62 8.84
CA ILE A 59 -13.39 -11.78 9.89
C ILE A 59 -13.33 -12.53 11.22
N SER A 60 -14.34 -13.33 11.53
CA SER A 60 -14.38 -14.16 12.74
C SER A 60 -13.30 -15.26 12.79
N ALA A 61 -12.83 -15.70 11.63
CA ALA A 61 -11.78 -16.70 11.49
C ALA A 61 -10.37 -16.09 11.33
N TYR A 62 -10.27 -14.76 11.23
CA TYR A 62 -8.97 -14.11 11.16
C TYR A 62 -8.27 -14.14 12.53
N PRO A 63 -7.07 -14.74 12.65
CA PRO A 63 -6.48 -15.08 13.96
C PRO A 63 -5.79 -13.92 14.66
N HIS A 64 -5.79 -12.72 14.09
CA HIS A 64 -5.07 -11.55 14.60
C HIS A 64 -5.97 -10.35 14.83
N SER A 65 -5.34 -9.21 15.13
CA SER A 65 -6.01 -7.96 15.43
C SER A 65 -6.82 -7.42 14.26
N PHE A 66 -8.15 -7.24 14.45
CA PHE A 66 -9.06 -6.70 13.46
C PHE A 66 -10.07 -5.76 14.13
N LEU A 67 -10.09 -4.49 13.72
CA LEU A 67 -11.03 -3.50 14.24
C LEU A 67 -11.87 -2.95 13.09
N SER A 68 -13.19 -2.86 13.30
CA SER A 68 -14.12 -2.32 12.32
C SER A 68 -14.68 -0.97 12.77
N PHE A 69 -14.63 0.00 11.89
CA PHE A 69 -15.23 1.33 12.09
C PHE A 69 -16.56 1.39 11.35
N ARG A 70 -17.56 1.98 11.99
CA ARG A 70 -18.86 2.28 11.35
C ARG A 70 -18.96 3.72 10.86
N ARG A 71 -17.98 4.55 11.21
CA ARG A 71 -17.85 5.93 10.78
C ARG A 71 -16.39 6.37 10.85
N LEU A 72 -16.04 7.34 10.01
CA LEU A 72 -14.78 8.08 10.08
C LEU A 72 -15.06 9.51 10.54
N GLN A 73 -14.17 10.07 11.34
CA GLN A 73 -14.22 11.46 11.74
C GLN A 73 -13.35 12.30 10.79
N TRP A 74 -13.99 12.95 9.84
CA TRP A 74 -13.30 13.85 8.93
C TRP A 74 -13.20 15.24 9.53
N HIS A 75 -12.02 15.81 9.50
CA HIS A 75 -11.76 17.17 9.93
C HIS A 75 -11.30 17.99 8.74
N LEU A 76 -12.07 18.99 8.38
CA LEU A 76 -11.79 19.87 7.26
C LEU A 76 -12.03 21.32 7.68
N ARG A 77 -11.00 22.15 7.63
CA ARG A 77 -11.07 23.60 7.96
C ARG A 77 -11.75 23.87 9.32
N GLY A 78 -11.40 23.08 10.34
CA GLY A 78 -11.96 23.22 11.69
C GLY A 78 -13.35 22.56 11.91
N LEU A 79 -14.00 22.09 10.85
CA LEU A 79 -15.25 21.34 10.95
C LEU A 79 -14.95 19.86 11.20
N LYS A 80 -15.68 19.25 12.13
CA LYS A 80 -15.68 17.80 12.39
C LYS A 80 -16.94 17.19 11.74
N LEU A 81 -16.75 16.28 10.79
CA LEU A 81 -17.81 15.65 10.02
C LEU A 81 -17.76 14.13 10.23
N PRO A 82 -18.75 13.56 10.91
CA PRO A 82 -18.87 12.10 11.02
C PRO A 82 -19.37 11.55 9.68
N VAL A 83 -18.54 10.77 8.99
CA VAL A 83 -18.88 10.13 7.71
C VAL A 83 -19.23 8.67 7.98
N PRO A 84 -20.52 8.28 7.85
CA PRO A 84 -20.92 6.88 7.99
C PRO A 84 -20.26 6.02 6.89
N CYS A 85 -19.50 5.04 7.29
CA CYS A 85 -18.92 4.06 6.37
C CYS A 85 -18.43 2.85 7.17
N VAL A 86 -18.36 1.71 6.51
CA VAL A 86 -17.69 0.53 7.06
C VAL A 86 -16.28 0.49 6.54
N GLN A 87 -15.33 0.55 7.44
CA GLN A 87 -13.89 0.40 7.15
C GLN A 87 -13.25 -0.41 8.26
N HIS A 88 -12.06 -0.91 8.01
CA HIS A 88 -11.37 -1.76 8.98
C HIS A 88 -9.92 -1.32 9.16
N SER A 89 -9.35 -1.67 10.31
CA SER A 89 -7.91 -1.55 10.53
C SER A 89 -7.31 -2.87 10.98
N ILE A 90 -6.11 -3.13 10.47
CA ILE A 90 -5.27 -4.28 10.77
C ILE A 90 -3.86 -3.80 11.09
N ARG A 91 -3.07 -4.67 11.71
CA ARG A 91 -1.64 -4.47 11.85
C ARG A 91 -0.91 -5.16 10.71
N ARG A 92 -0.14 -4.40 9.92
CA ARG A 92 0.60 -4.93 8.77
C ARG A 92 1.61 -6.01 9.15
N PHE A 93 2.14 -5.93 10.39
CA PHE A 93 3.04 -6.94 10.93
C PHE A 93 2.41 -8.33 10.94
N GLU A 94 1.15 -8.41 11.36
CA GLU A 94 0.38 -9.65 11.45
C GLU A 94 -0.23 -10.03 10.09
N PHE A 95 -0.85 -9.05 9.45
CA PHE A 95 -1.63 -9.26 8.22
C PHE A 95 -0.79 -9.73 7.04
N ASP A 96 0.38 -9.12 6.83
CA ASP A 96 1.26 -9.51 5.73
C ASP A 96 1.82 -10.92 5.92
N ALA A 97 2.18 -11.29 7.16
CA ALA A 97 2.66 -12.63 7.49
C ALA A 97 1.57 -13.67 7.25
N TRP A 98 0.36 -13.40 7.75
CA TRP A 98 -0.79 -14.28 7.55
C TRP A 98 -1.16 -14.46 6.06
N LEU A 99 -1.16 -13.39 5.26
CA LEU A 99 -1.39 -13.48 3.82
C LEU A 99 -0.35 -14.35 3.12
N LEU A 100 0.91 -14.19 3.50
CA LEU A 100 2.01 -14.93 2.91
C LEU A 100 1.94 -16.42 3.28
N GLU A 101 1.69 -16.73 4.53
CA GLU A 101 1.48 -18.09 5.01
C GLU A 101 0.26 -18.76 4.33
N ARG A 102 -0.87 -18.04 4.26
CA ARG A 102 -2.08 -18.48 3.55
C ARG A 102 -1.84 -18.79 2.08
N SER A 103 -0.83 -18.18 1.46
CA SER A 103 -0.52 -18.43 0.05
C SER A 103 -0.13 -19.89 -0.21
N GLY A 104 0.42 -20.58 0.78
CA GLY A 104 0.94 -21.95 0.66
C GLY A 104 2.13 -22.07 -0.30
N ALA A 105 2.69 -20.96 -0.74
CA ALA A 105 3.86 -20.93 -1.60
C ALA A 105 5.15 -21.05 -0.77
N GLU A 106 6.17 -21.65 -1.36
CA GLU A 106 7.50 -21.62 -0.77
C GLU A 106 8.03 -20.19 -0.76
N VAL A 107 8.56 -19.77 0.38
CA VAL A 107 9.14 -18.44 0.57
C VAL A 107 10.63 -18.58 0.80
N VAL A 108 11.42 -17.97 -0.06
CA VAL A 108 12.89 -17.94 0.07
C VAL A 108 13.30 -16.52 0.45
N GLN A 109 14.01 -16.39 1.57
CA GLN A 109 14.62 -15.12 1.94
C GLN A 109 15.77 -14.81 0.98
N HIS A 110 15.52 -13.90 0.03
CA HIS A 110 16.47 -13.53 -1.00
C HIS A 110 16.30 -12.08 -1.43
N SER A 111 17.38 -11.31 -1.40
CA SER A 111 17.41 -9.93 -1.87
C SER A 111 17.81 -9.89 -3.33
N VAL A 112 16.84 -9.81 -4.23
CA VAL A 112 17.05 -9.75 -5.68
C VAL A 112 17.82 -8.50 -6.06
N LYS A 113 18.95 -8.68 -6.75
CA LYS A 113 19.86 -7.61 -7.21
C LYS A 113 19.82 -7.45 -8.73
N GLU A 114 19.94 -8.56 -9.45
CA GLU A 114 20.07 -8.60 -10.89
C GLU A 114 19.02 -9.49 -11.53
N ILE A 115 18.46 -9.04 -12.62
CA ILE A 115 17.48 -9.78 -13.41
C ILE A 115 17.89 -9.67 -14.88
N HIS A 116 18.11 -10.80 -15.50
CA HIS A 116 18.47 -10.90 -16.92
C HIS A 116 17.39 -11.69 -17.67
N ARG A 117 17.20 -11.35 -18.94
CA ARG A 117 16.43 -12.18 -19.87
C ARG A 117 17.34 -13.23 -20.48
N ASP A 118 16.81 -14.44 -20.60
CA ASP A 118 17.44 -15.54 -21.30
C ASP A 118 16.38 -16.24 -22.16
N ASP A 119 16.30 -15.84 -23.41
CA ASP A 119 15.22 -16.15 -24.37
C ASP A 119 13.84 -15.73 -23.80
N LYS A 120 13.00 -16.68 -23.48
CA LYS A 120 11.64 -16.46 -22.91
C LYS A 120 11.60 -16.50 -21.39
N ASP A 121 12.71 -16.82 -20.75
CA ASP A 121 12.84 -16.96 -19.32
C ASP A 121 13.53 -15.74 -18.69
N PHE A 122 13.45 -15.66 -17.37
CA PHE A 122 14.19 -14.72 -16.56
C PHE A 122 15.17 -15.46 -15.67
N VAL A 123 16.40 -14.95 -15.58
CA VAL A 123 17.42 -15.42 -14.64
C VAL A 123 17.63 -14.36 -13.58
N ILE A 124 17.53 -14.76 -12.31
CA ILE A 124 17.62 -13.88 -11.16
C ILE A 124 18.86 -14.24 -10.37
N ASP A 125 19.80 -13.29 -10.25
CA ASP A 125 21.07 -13.40 -9.52
C ASP A 125 21.90 -14.66 -9.87
N GLY A 126 21.71 -15.22 -11.08
CA GLY A 126 22.33 -16.49 -11.51
C GLY A 126 21.90 -17.72 -10.70
N ALA A 127 21.01 -17.55 -9.71
CA ALA A 127 20.57 -18.57 -8.78
C ALA A 127 19.21 -19.18 -9.14
N PHE A 128 18.32 -18.39 -9.69
CA PHE A 128 16.95 -18.81 -10.02
C PHE A 128 16.65 -18.55 -11.51
N ARG A 129 15.80 -19.40 -12.08
CA ARG A 129 15.24 -19.26 -13.43
C ARG A 129 13.73 -19.43 -13.36
N CYS A 130 13.00 -18.59 -14.11
CA CYS A 130 11.54 -18.74 -14.22
C CYS A 130 11.04 -18.30 -15.61
N ARG A 131 9.90 -18.86 -16.00
CA ARG A 131 9.18 -18.44 -17.21
C ARG A 131 8.37 -17.16 -16.96
N TYR A 132 7.74 -17.05 -15.81
CA TYR A 132 6.92 -15.88 -15.42
C TYR A 132 7.52 -15.18 -14.23
N LEU A 133 7.52 -13.85 -14.25
CA LEU A 133 8.09 -13.02 -13.19
C LEU A 133 7.08 -11.97 -12.72
N VAL A 134 6.70 -12.01 -11.43
CA VAL A 134 5.76 -11.05 -10.84
C VAL A 134 6.53 -10.08 -9.95
N GLY A 135 6.55 -8.80 -10.31
CA GLY A 135 7.14 -7.73 -9.53
C GLY A 135 6.16 -7.17 -8.50
N ALA A 136 6.26 -7.65 -7.26
CA ALA A 136 5.45 -7.25 -6.10
C ALA A 136 6.30 -6.62 -4.97
N GLY A 137 7.53 -6.21 -5.26
CA GLY A 137 8.52 -5.71 -4.28
C GLY A 137 8.25 -4.28 -3.77
N GLY A 138 7.07 -3.73 -3.98
CA GLY A 138 6.70 -2.39 -3.53
C GLY A 138 7.40 -1.27 -4.32
N THR A 139 7.52 -0.09 -3.71
CA THR A 139 8.06 1.09 -4.39
C THR A 139 9.47 0.88 -4.95
N SER A 140 10.30 0.11 -4.26
CA SER A 140 11.69 -0.17 -4.69
C SER A 140 11.85 -1.52 -5.38
N CYS A 141 10.79 -2.01 -6.06
CA CYS A 141 10.75 -3.32 -6.70
C CYS A 141 11.92 -3.51 -7.69
N PRO A 142 12.76 -4.55 -7.53
CA PRO A 142 13.87 -4.80 -8.45
C PRO A 142 13.39 -5.21 -9.85
N VAL A 143 12.25 -5.89 -9.97
CA VAL A 143 11.67 -6.24 -11.28
C VAL A 143 11.31 -4.98 -12.06
N ARG A 144 10.68 -3.99 -11.38
CA ARG A 144 10.40 -2.72 -12.01
C ARG A 144 11.69 -2.05 -12.49
N ARG A 145 12.67 -1.93 -11.59
CA ARG A 145 13.95 -1.26 -11.91
C ARG A 145 14.66 -1.90 -13.09
N ALA A 146 14.68 -3.23 -13.16
CA ALA A 146 15.39 -3.94 -14.20
C ALA A 146 14.68 -3.92 -15.56
N LEU A 147 13.34 -4.00 -15.58
CA LEU A 147 12.61 -4.28 -16.83
C LEU A 147 11.67 -3.15 -17.27
N PHE A 148 11.25 -2.25 -16.38
CA PHE A 148 10.18 -1.27 -16.67
C PHE A 148 10.62 0.19 -16.57
N ASP A 149 11.63 0.54 -15.77
CA ASP A 149 11.97 1.96 -15.55
C ASP A 149 12.37 2.70 -16.83
N GLY A 150 12.94 2.01 -17.81
CA GLY A 150 13.24 2.58 -19.12
C GLY A 150 12.03 2.75 -20.05
N VAL A 151 10.92 2.05 -19.78
CA VAL A 151 9.71 2.03 -20.62
C VAL A 151 8.59 2.85 -20.00
N VAL A 152 8.43 2.77 -18.68
CA VAL A 152 7.36 3.43 -17.92
C VAL A 152 7.96 4.23 -16.77
N PRO A 153 8.46 5.44 -17.01
CA PRO A 153 9.02 6.27 -15.97
C PRO A 153 7.95 6.67 -14.95
N ARG A 154 8.34 6.74 -13.67
CA ARG A 154 7.44 7.21 -12.61
C ARG A 154 7.23 8.71 -12.68
N ALA A 155 5.97 9.14 -12.68
CA ALA A 155 5.62 10.55 -12.59
C ALA A 155 5.91 11.07 -11.17
N ARG A 156 6.94 11.91 -11.01
CA ARG A 156 7.31 12.50 -9.72
C ARG A 156 6.17 13.28 -9.07
N ALA A 157 5.27 13.84 -9.87
CA ALA A 157 4.09 14.55 -9.38
C ALA A 157 3.12 13.66 -8.57
N LEU A 158 3.19 12.34 -8.75
CA LEU A 158 2.35 11.36 -8.06
C LEU A 158 3.02 10.74 -6.82
N GLN A 159 4.22 11.20 -6.48
CA GLN A 159 4.93 10.70 -5.31
C GLN A 159 4.32 11.25 -4.03
N THR A 160 3.99 10.34 -3.13
CA THR A 160 3.55 10.62 -1.76
C THR A 160 4.65 10.25 -0.79
N VAL A 161 4.83 11.07 0.25
CA VAL A 161 5.72 10.81 1.38
C VAL A 161 4.91 10.78 2.66
N THR A 162 5.28 9.90 3.58
CA THR A 162 4.62 9.74 4.88
C THR A 162 5.62 9.69 6.00
N LEU A 163 5.19 10.13 7.18
CA LEU A 163 5.80 9.81 8.47
C LEU A 163 4.73 9.20 9.34
N GLU A 164 5.05 8.09 10.00
CA GLU A 164 4.08 7.41 10.86
C GLU A 164 4.73 6.67 12.01
N LEU A 165 3.92 6.35 13.00
CA LEU A 165 4.28 5.55 14.15
C LEU A 165 3.13 4.62 14.52
N GLU A 166 3.41 3.32 14.73
CA GLU A 166 2.48 2.36 15.31
C GLU A 166 3.04 1.89 16.65
N PHE A 167 2.25 2.01 17.72
CA PHE A 167 2.69 1.72 19.09
C PHE A 167 1.55 1.20 19.97
N PRO A 168 1.86 0.49 21.08
CA PRO A 168 0.86 0.12 22.09
C PRO A 168 0.28 1.37 22.73
N TYR A 169 -1.04 1.47 22.73
CA TYR A 169 -1.78 2.58 23.34
C TYR A 169 -3.21 2.16 23.66
N ASP A 170 -3.62 2.32 24.92
CA ASP A 170 -4.99 2.06 25.37
C ASP A 170 -5.88 3.26 25.02
N TRP A 171 -6.32 3.29 23.76
CA TRP A 171 -7.11 4.37 23.20
C TRP A 171 -8.52 4.40 23.80
N GLN A 172 -8.99 5.63 24.12
CA GLN A 172 -10.33 5.89 24.62
C GLN A 172 -11.30 6.32 23.51
N ASP A 173 -10.79 6.87 22.41
CA ASP A 173 -11.60 7.21 21.25
C ASP A 173 -11.48 6.09 20.21
N PRO A 174 -12.57 5.34 19.94
CA PRO A 174 -12.57 4.22 19.00
C PRO A 174 -12.70 4.66 17.53
N ASP A 175 -12.94 5.94 17.27
CA ASP A 175 -13.14 6.43 15.91
C ASP A 175 -11.80 6.65 15.19
N CYS A 176 -11.78 6.41 13.90
CA CYS A 176 -10.67 6.80 13.03
C CYS A 176 -10.80 8.28 12.67
N HIS A 177 -9.78 9.08 12.92
CA HIS A 177 -9.75 10.50 12.61
C HIS A 177 -8.84 10.79 11.43
N LEU A 178 -9.30 11.65 10.52
CA LEU A 178 -8.58 12.12 9.35
C LEU A 178 -8.65 13.64 9.29
N TRP A 179 -7.50 14.30 9.35
CA TRP A 179 -7.39 15.77 9.28
C TRP A 179 -6.83 16.18 7.92
N PHE A 180 -7.70 16.71 7.06
CA PHE A 180 -7.35 17.11 5.70
C PHE A 180 -6.86 18.56 5.63
N PHE A 181 -5.73 18.77 4.98
CA PHE A 181 -5.14 20.08 4.68
C PHE A 181 -4.85 20.95 5.92
N GLU A 182 -4.80 20.34 7.09
CA GLU A 182 -4.59 21.04 8.34
C GLU A 182 -3.19 21.60 8.41
N HIS A 183 -3.05 22.82 8.92
CA HIS A 183 -1.78 23.55 8.97
C HIS A 183 -1.06 23.60 7.61
N GLY A 184 -1.82 23.75 6.52
CA GLY A 184 -1.27 23.82 5.17
C GLY A 184 -0.74 22.50 4.59
N LEU A 185 -0.82 21.37 5.31
CA LEU A 185 -0.37 20.07 4.82
C LEU A 185 -1.00 19.77 3.46
N PRO A 186 -0.22 19.55 2.37
CA PRO A 186 -0.79 19.16 1.08
C PRO A 186 -1.12 17.65 1.06
N GLY A 187 -2.00 17.25 1.96
CA GLY A 187 -2.35 15.88 2.25
C GLY A 187 -3.26 15.77 3.46
N TYR A 188 -3.06 14.75 4.27
CA TYR A 188 -3.82 14.57 5.51
C TYR A 188 -2.98 13.88 6.58
N SER A 189 -3.39 14.06 7.85
CA SER A 189 -2.90 13.31 8.98
C SER A 189 -3.98 12.40 9.52
N TRP A 190 -3.57 11.37 10.26
CA TRP A 190 -4.49 10.34 10.76
C TRP A 190 -4.20 9.89 12.18
N TYR A 191 -5.28 9.40 12.80
CA TYR A 191 -5.30 8.64 14.04
C TYR A 191 -6.16 7.40 13.76
N VAL A 192 -5.55 6.22 13.79
CA VAL A 192 -6.20 4.95 13.45
C VAL A 192 -6.03 3.97 14.60
N PRO A 193 -7.07 3.81 15.45
CA PRO A 193 -7.09 2.79 16.48
C PRO A 193 -7.00 1.40 15.86
N LYS A 194 -6.38 0.49 16.58
CA LYS A 194 -6.28 -0.92 16.21
C LYS A 194 -6.73 -1.78 17.38
N ALA A 195 -7.24 -2.97 17.08
CA ALA A 195 -7.60 -3.92 18.12
C ALA A 195 -6.41 -4.21 19.05
N SER A 196 -6.72 -4.75 20.24
CA SER A 196 -5.72 -5.16 21.22
C SER A 196 -4.82 -4.03 21.75
N GLY A 197 -5.35 -2.80 21.84
CA GLY A 197 -4.62 -1.68 22.44
C GLY A 197 -3.43 -1.20 21.64
N TRP A 198 -3.59 -1.02 20.32
CA TRP A 198 -2.60 -0.42 19.45
C TRP A 198 -3.17 0.81 18.74
N LEU A 199 -2.29 1.74 18.41
CA LEU A 199 -2.61 2.96 17.69
C LEU A 199 -1.59 3.19 16.57
N ASN A 200 -2.08 3.58 15.40
CA ASN A 200 -1.25 4.11 14.31
C ASN A 200 -1.61 5.58 14.09
N VAL A 201 -0.60 6.45 14.09
CA VAL A 201 -0.74 7.87 13.79
C VAL A 201 0.26 8.27 12.72
N GLY A 202 -0.10 9.24 11.89
CA GLY A 202 0.82 9.67 10.86
C GLY A 202 0.37 10.88 10.06
N VAL A 203 1.26 11.31 9.18
CA VAL A 203 1.05 12.38 8.20
C VAL A 203 1.47 11.89 6.82
N GLY A 204 0.70 12.24 5.80
CA GLY A 204 1.00 11.95 4.41
C GLY A 204 0.77 13.16 3.53
N ALA A 205 1.66 13.38 2.56
CA ALA A 205 1.58 14.53 1.67
C ALA A 205 2.17 14.24 0.29
N MET A 206 1.73 15.00 -0.71
CA MET A 206 2.33 15.02 -2.04
C MET A 206 3.73 15.63 -1.98
N ALA A 207 4.76 14.84 -2.29
CA ALA A 207 6.17 15.24 -2.16
C ALA A 207 6.53 16.51 -2.96
N THR A 208 6.01 16.62 -4.18
CA THR A 208 6.24 17.77 -5.05
C THR A 208 5.66 19.07 -4.48
N ARG A 209 4.51 18.98 -3.79
CA ARG A 209 3.86 20.13 -3.16
C ARG A 209 4.63 20.65 -1.96
N LEU A 210 5.10 19.75 -1.08
CA LEU A 210 5.98 20.11 0.02
C LEU A 210 7.23 20.83 -0.51
N LYS A 211 7.87 20.24 -1.54
CA LYS A 211 9.06 20.82 -2.14
C LYS A 211 8.80 22.23 -2.75
N GLN A 212 7.69 22.39 -3.46
CA GLN A 212 7.32 23.69 -4.06
C GLN A 212 7.11 24.79 -3.02
N ARG A 213 6.70 24.42 -1.81
CA ARG A 213 6.48 25.35 -0.69
C ARG A 213 7.69 25.54 0.20
N GLY A 214 8.77 24.77 -0.02
CA GLY A 214 9.91 24.73 0.89
C GLY A 214 9.60 24.12 2.25
N GLU A 215 8.51 23.35 2.36
CA GLU A 215 8.04 22.75 3.60
C GLU A 215 8.67 21.36 3.82
N ASN A 216 8.84 21.01 5.10
CA ASN A 216 9.33 19.71 5.51
C ASN A 216 8.19 18.92 6.20
N ILE A 217 7.98 17.67 5.78
CA ILE A 217 6.96 16.81 6.38
C ILE A 217 7.17 16.60 7.90
N ARG A 218 8.39 16.76 8.42
CA ARG A 218 8.68 16.68 9.87
C ARG A 218 8.01 17.83 10.67
N GLU A 219 7.84 18.99 10.10
CA GLU A 219 7.12 20.11 10.74
C GLU A 219 5.65 19.77 10.91
N HIS A 220 5.03 19.18 9.89
CA HIS A 220 3.66 18.69 9.96
C HIS A 220 3.48 17.52 10.95
N TRP A 221 4.50 16.65 11.05
CA TRP A 221 4.52 15.62 12.09
C TRP A 221 4.55 16.21 13.50
N GLN A 222 5.41 17.20 13.75
CA GLN A 222 5.50 17.88 15.04
C GLN A 222 4.19 18.58 15.42
N TYR A 223 3.52 19.18 14.42
CA TYR A 223 2.18 19.74 14.61
C TYR A 223 1.17 18.68 15.02
N LEU A 224 1.12 17.53 14.31
CA LEU A 224 0.25 16.41 14.67
C LEU A 224 0.55 15.89 16.08
N ALA A 225 1.81 15.65 16.41
CA ALA A 225 2.21 15.15 17.72
C ALA A 225 1.75 16.08 18.85
N SER A 226 1.98 17.38 18.70
CA SER A 226 1.53 18.41 19.66
C SER A 226 0.00 18.47 19.76
N LYS A 227 -0.70 18.28 18.66
CA LYS A 227 -2.17 18.23 18.62
C LYS A 227 -2.69 17.00 19.37
N LEU A 228 -2.13 15.82 19.13
CA LEU A 228 -2.55 14.58 19.77
C LEU A 228 -2.26 14.61 21.29
N GLU A 229 -1.15 15.21 21.71
CA GLU A 229 -0.87 15.42 23.12
C GLU A 229 -1.93 16.33 23.77
N ARG A 230 -2.27 17.45 23.15
CA ARG A 230 -3.30 18.37 23.70
C ARG A 230 -4.71 17.81 23.70
N GLN A 231 -5.11 17.07 22.66
CA GLN A 231 -6.50 16.62 22.47
C GLN A 231 -6.78 15.26 23.10
N PHE A 232 -5.81 14.36 23.10
CA PHE A 232 -5.97 12.97 23.51
C PHE A 232 -4.98 12.56 24.61
N GLY A 233 -4.09 13.46 25.06
CA GLY A 233 -3.06 13.13 26.04
C GLY A 233 -1.97 12.19 25.51
N ILE A 234 -1.84 12.06 24.19
CA ILE A 234 -0.94 11.09 23.55
C ILE A 234 0.45 11.69 23.41
N ARG A 235 1.43 11.11 24.10
CA ARG A 235 2.84 11.41 23.90
C ARG A 235 3.47 10.38 22.97
N MET A 236 4.18 10.86 21.94
CA MET A 236 4.85 9.97 21.00
C MET A 236 5.99 9.22 21.69
N PRO A 237 6.02 7.88 21.65
CA PRO A 237 7.04 7.09 22.36
C PRO A 237 8.40 7.11 21.66
N SER A 238 8.47 7.47 20.39
CA SER A 238 9.68 7.54 19.59
C SER A 238 9.51 8.45 18.39
N ASP A 239 10.59 8.65 17.62
CA ASP A 239 10.54 9.34 16.34
C ASP A 239 9.76 8.52 15.30
N PRO A 240 9.07 9.21 14.36
CA PRO A 240 8.35 8.56 13.29
C PRO A 240 9.30 7.99 12.24
N THR A 241 8.85 6.96 11.56
CA THR A 241 9.56 6.39 10.42
C THR A 241 8.91 6.85 9.11
N GLY A 242 9.72 7.07 8.09
CA GLY A 242 9.28 7.56 6.79
C GLY A 242 9.12 6.48 5.72
N TYR A 243 8.14 6.65 4.85
CA TYR A 243 7.96 5.85 3.65
C TYR A 243 7.55 6.73 2.47
N SER A 244 7.84 6.24 1.26
CA SER A 244 7.42 6.93 0.03
C SER A 244 6.87 5.91 -0.97
N TYR A 245 5.79 6.29 -1.63
CA TYR A 245 5.14 5.49 -2.67
C TYR A 245 4.49 6.40 -3.72
N TYR A 246 3.83 5.80 -4.71
CA TYR A 246 3.19 6.53 -5.78
C TYR A 246 1.70 6.23 -5.81
N VAL A 247 0.89 7.28 -5.86
CA VAL A 247 -0.54 7.14 -6.15
C VAL A 247 -0.74 6.87 -7.65
N ARG A 248 -1.89 6.30 -7.96
CA ARG A 248 -2.23 5.85 -9.31
C ARG A 248 -2.17 7.00 -10.32
N GLY A 249 -1.42 6.75 -11.38
CA GLY A 249 -1.37 7.58 -12.58
C GLY A 249 -1.82 6.80 -13.81
N PRO A 250 -1.73 7.40 -14.99
CA PRO A 250 -1.82 6.66 -16.24
C PRO A 250 -0.75 5.57 -16.24
N LEU A 251 -1.15 4.33 -16.42
CA LEU A 251 -0.25 3.19 -16.51
C LEU A 251 -0.58 2.43 -17.79
N GLU A 252 0.17 2.71 -18.83
CA GLU A 252 -0.05 2.12 -20.14
C GLU A 252 0.51 0.69 -20.25
N VAL A 253 1.59 0.42 -19.50
CA VAL A 253 2.30 -0.86 -19.56
C VAL A 253 2.56 -1.40 -18.16
N ALA A 254 1.85 -2.44 -17.79
CA ALA A 254 2.06 -3.19 -16.53
C ALA A 254 2.59 -4.61 -16.77
N ARG A 255 2.74 -5.00 -18.04
CA ARG A 255 3.30 -6.27 -18.48
C ARG A 255 4.31 -6.04 -19.61
N ILE A 256 5.45 -6.67 -19.52
CA ILE A 256 6.44 -6.78 -20.59
C ILE A 256 6.76 -8.27 -20.75
N ASP A 257 6.35 -8.86 -21.87
CA ASP A 257 6.42 -10.30 -22.13
C ASP A 257 5.77 -11.11 -20.97
N ASN A 258 6.56 -11.90 -20.25
CA ASN A 258 6.13 -12.71 -19.12
C ASN A 258 6.48 -12.07 -17.76
N ALA A 259 6.81 -10.77 -17.72
CA ALA A 259 7.00 -10.00 -16.48
C ALA A 259 5.80 -9.10 -16.21
N PHE A 260 5.33 -9.07 -14.96
CA PHE A 260 4.13 -8.36 -14.51
C PHE A 260 4.47 -7.44 -13.35
N LEU A 261 3.89 -6.22 -13.30
CA LEU A 261 3.99 -5.32 -12.16
C LEU A 261 2.67 -5.27 -11.38
N THR A 262 2.76 -5.33 -10.05
CA THR A 262 1.60 -5.33 -9.15
C THR A 262 1.81 -4.38 -7.96
N GLY A 263 0.73 -3.94 -7.33
CA GLY A 263 0.74 -3.08 -6.14
C GLY A 263 1.57 -1.80 -6.30
N ASP A 264 2.32 -1.44 -5.28
CA ASP A 264 3.17 -0.22 -5.29
C ASP A 264 4.28 -0.27 -6.34
N ALA A 265 4.68 -1.46 -6.82
CA ALA A 265 5.62 -1.58 -7.93
C ALA A 265 5.02 -0.99 -9.22
N ALA A 266 3.72 -1.11 -9.40
CA ALA A 266 2.96 -0.48 -10.48
C ALA A 266 2.43 0.92 -10.13
N GLY A 267 2.58 1.39 -8.87
CA GLY A 267 2.08 2.70 -8.42
C GLY A 267 0.57 2.76 -8.36
N LEU A 268 -0.08 1.81 -7.71
CA LEU A 268 -1.54 1.63 -7.74
C LEU A 268 -2.29 2.18 -6.52
N ALA A 269 -1.62 2.82 -5.56
CA ALA A 269 -2.32 3.41 -4.42
C ALA A 269 -3.39 4.41 -4.90
N THR A 270 -4.56 4.41 -4.26
CA THR A 270 -5.70 5.23 -4.69
C THR A 270 -5.40 6.71 -4.57
N ARG A 271 -6.02 7.52 -5.42
CA ARG A 271 -5.76 8.97 -5.47
C ARG A 271 -6.50 9.75 -4.38
N ASP A 272 -7.60 9.20 -3.86
CA ASP A 272 -8.42 9.84 -2.82
C ASP A 272 -7.82 9.65 -1.41
N MET A 273 -7.54 8.43 -1.00
CA MET A 273 -7.11 8.10 0.36
C MET A 273 -5.73 7.45 0.42
N CYS A 274 -5.01 7.38 -0.70
CA CYS A 274 -3.70 6.72 -0.80
C CYS A 274 -3.72 5.25 -0.30
N GLU A 275 -4.88 4.60 -0.37
CA GLU A 275 -5.04 3.20 0.00
C GLU A 275 -4.34 2.32 -1.05
N GLY A 276 -3.45 1.44 -0.60
CA GLY A 276 -2.63 0.61 -1.48
C GLY A 276 -2.82 -0.89 -1.28
N ILE A 277 -3.45 -1.34 -0.17
CA ILE A 277 -3.59 -2.76 0.14
C ILE A 277 -4.57 -3.44 -0.82
N GLY A 278 -5.74 -2.85 -1.04
CA GLY A 278 -6.75 -3.36 -1.96
C GLY A 278 -6.26 -3.45 -3.40
N PRO A 279 -5.77 -2.33 -3.99
CA PRO A 279 -5.13 -2.36 -5.30
C PRO A 279 -3.99 -3.37 -5.43
N ALA A 280 -3.18 -3.54 -4.37
CA ALA A 280 -2.12 -4.54 -4.36
C ALA A 280 -2.66 -5.96 -4.47
N ILE A 281 -3.63 -6.33 -3.63
CA ILE A 281 -4.27 -7.66 -3.65
C ILE A 281 -4.91 -7.89 -5.02
N ARG A 282 -5.72 -6.95 -5.49
CA ARG A 282 -6.44 -7.10 -6.75
C ARG A 282 -5.51 -7.23 -7.95
N SER A 283 -4.45 -6.43 -8.02
CA SER A 283 -3.47 -6.55 -9.11
C SER A 283 -2.69 -7.87 -9.07
N GLY A 284 -2.38 -8.39 -7.88
CA GLY A 284 -1.79 -9.72 -7.72
C GLY A 284 -2.69 -10.84 -8.24
N GLN A 285 -4.00 -10.77 -7.92
CA GLN A 285 -5.01 -11.70 -8.44
C GLN A 285 -5.11 -11.65 -9.97
N LEU A 286 -5.14 -10.44 -10.54
CA LEU A 286 -5.20 -10.25 -12.00
C LEU A 286 -3.95 -10.80 -12.71
N ALA A 287 -2.76 -10.57 -12.14
CA ALA A 287 -1.52 -11.12 -12.68
C ALA A 287 -1.53 -12.65 -12.68
N SER A 288 -1.96 -13.27 -11.57
CA SER A 288 -2.08 -14.74 -11.52
C SER A 288 -3.10 -15.28 -12.51
N GLN A 289 -4.25 -14.62 -12.67
CA GLN A 289 -5.25 -15.01 -13.68
C GLN A 289 -4.70 -14.92 -15.09
N ALA A 290 -3.96 -13.86 -15.42
CA ALA A 290 -3.33 -13.70 -16.73
C ALA A 290 -2.30 -14.80 -17.01
N ILE A 291 -1.52 -15.19 -16.01
CA ILE A 291 -0.52 -16.27 -16.13
C ILE A 291 -1.22 -17.61 -16.35
N VAL A 292 -2.20 -17.95 -15.51
CA VAL A 292 -2.90 -19.26 -15.54
C VAL A 292 -3.70 -19.43 -16.83
N LYS A 293 -4.39 -18.38 -17.29
CA LYS A 293 -5.26 -18.43 -18.47
C LYS A 293 -4.55 -18.10 -19.78
N GLY A 294 -3.30 -17.61 -19.72
CA GLY A 294 -2.59 -17.14 -20.91
C GLY A 294 -3.26 -15.92 -21.57
N THR A 295 -3.93 -15.08 -20.79
CA THR A 295 -4.67 -13.90 -21.29
C THR A 295 -3.86 -12.62 -21.13
N ASP A 296 -4.35 -11.52 -21.71
CA ASP A 296 -3.79 -10.21 -21.49
C ASP A 296 -3.93 -9.78 -20.02
N PHE A 297 -2.97 -8.97 -19.58
CA PHE A 297 -2.93 -8.39 -18.26
C PHE A 297 -3.23 -6.90 -18.32
N GLY A 298 -4.37 -6.51 -17.77
CA GLY A 298 -4.80 -5.13 -17.62
C GLY A 298 -5.09 -4.82 -16.16
N LEU A 299 -4.98 -3.54 -15.79
CA LEU A 299 -5.25 -3.04 -14.43
C LEU A 299 -6.56 -2.25 -14.34
N ASP A 300 -7.42 -2.31 -15.37
CA ASP A 300 -8.72 -1.62 -15.40
C ASP A 300 -9.68 -2.13 -14.31
N GLY A 301 -9.52 -3.40 -13.92
CA GLY A 301 -10.27 -4.01 -12.81
C GLY A 301 -9.76 -3.64 -11.40
N VAL A 302 -8.72 -2.81 -11.29
CA VAL A 302 -8.19 -2.30 -10.03
C VAL A 302 -8.80 -0.95 -9.74
N THR A 303 -9.48 -0.81 -8.58
CA THR A 303 -10.10 0.45 -8.20
C THR A 303 -9.07 1.59 -8.07
N GLY A 304 -9.44 2.78 -8.53
CA GLY A 304 -8.65 4.00 -8.34
C GLY A 304 -9.10 4.84 -7.15
N ALA A 305 -10.15 4.40 -6.42
CA ALA A 305 -10.75 5.14 -5.33
C ALA A 305 -11.16 4.20 -4.19
N SER A 306 -10.86 4.58 -2.95
CA SER A 306 -11.16 3.82 -1.72
C SER A 306 -12.55 4.11 -1.15
N LEU A 307 -13.08 5.32 -1.42
CA LEU A 307 -14.36 5.80 -0.90
C LEU A 307 -15.53 5.60 -1.88
N GLY A 308 -15.33 4.75 -2.88
CA GLY A 308 -16.28 4.57 -3.99
C GLY A 308 -16.05 5.59 -5.10
N GLY A 309 -16.37 5.21 -6.35
CA GLY A 309 -16.30 6.11 -7.50
C GLY A 309 -17.38 7.17 -7.43
N GLY A 310 -17.08 8.43 -7.74
CA GLY A 310 -18.08 9.48 -7.80
C GLY A 310 -17.54 10.89 -7.57
N LEU A 311 -18.44 11.82 -7.29
CA LEU A 311 -18.09 13.24 -7.06
C LEU A 311 -17.12 13.45 -5.91
N ILE A 312 -17.22 12.64 -4.84
CA ILE A 312 -16.34 12.73 -3.66
C ILE A 312 -14.90 12.42 -4.06
N SER A 313 -14.64 11.27 -4.71
CA SER A 313 -13.29 10.90 -5.15
C SER A 313 -12.70 11.93 -6.12
N ARG A 314 -13.51 12.48 -7.04
CA ARG A 314 -13.09 13.54 -7.96
C ARG A 314 -12.79 14.84 -7.24
N ALA A 315 -13.57 15.20 -6.22
CA ALA A 315 -13.31 16.38 -5.40
C ALA A 315 -12.00 16.23 -4.59
N PHE A 316 -11.74 15.05 -4.03
CA PHE A 316 -10.47 14.78 -3.36
C PHE A 316 -9.28 14.81 -4.32
N ASP A 317 -9.38 14.16 -5.48
CA ASP A 317 -8.34 14.20 -6.50
C ASP A 317 -8.05 15.64 -6.94
N TRP A 318 -9.08 16.44 -7.18
CA TRP A 318 -8.93 17.88 -7.48
C TRP A 318 -8.28 18.63 -6.32
N ALA A 319 -8.72 18.41 -5.08
CA ALA A 319 -8.19 19.07 -3.89
C ALA A 319 -6.72 18.72 -3.64
N PHE A 320 -6.32 17.44 -3.82
CA PHE A 320 -4.92 17.02 -3.70
C PHE A 320 -4.06 17.53 -4.86
N THR A 321 -4.64 17.70 -6.04
CA THR A 321 -3.91 18.22 -7.20
C THR A 321 -3.90 19.76 -7.28
N HIS A 322 -4.94 20.47 -6.79
CA HIS A 322 -5.11 21.92 -6.95
C HIS A 322 -5.37 22.65 -5.63
N GLY A 323 -5.88 21.98 -4.61
CA GLY A 323 -6.32 22.58 -3.37
C GLY A 323 -5.24 22.64 -2.31
N ALA A 324 -4.68 23.79 -2.13
CA ALA A 324 -4.18 24.44 -0.93
C ALA A 324 -3.40 25.67 -1.38
N SER A 325 -4.12 26.76 -1.61
CA SER A 325 -3.47 28.08 -1.62
C SER A 325 -2.82 28.27 -0.26
N PRO A 326 -1.62 28.89 -0.17
CA PRO A 326 -1.03 29.22 1.11
C PRO A 326 -2.03 30.07 1.89
N VAL A 327 -2.27 29.68 3.14
CA VAL A 327 -2.95 30.56 4.08
C VAL A 327 -2.02 31.76 4.26
N THR A 328 -2.37 32.89 3.67
CA THR A 328 -1.74 34.17 4.01
C THR A 328 -2.09 34.44 5.47
N HIS A 329 -1.06 34.47 6.31
CA HIS A 329 -1.11 34.90 7.71
C HIS A 329 -1.48 36.36 7.81
#